data_536c98b77bfd6477c4c51d2af66ce8b5
#
_entry.id   536c98b77bfd6477c4c51d2af66ce8b5
#
_cell.length_a   1.000
_cell.length_b   1.000
_cell.length_c   1.000
_cell.angle_alpha   90.00
_cell.angle_beta   90.00
_cell.angle_gamma   90.00
#
_symmetry.space_group_name_H-M   'P 1'
#
loop_
_entity.id
_entity.type
_entity.pdbx_description
1 polymer ?
#
loop_
_entity_poly.entity_id
_entity_poly.type
_entity_poly.pdbx_seq_one_letter_code
_entity_poly.pdbx_strand_id
1 'polypeptide(L)'
;MRVVVVGARGQLGTAVLRECEPRHEVVALGRDSLDVSDDAAVTAAMARERPDVIINCAAYNDVDGAEDHPVDALNANAFAVRALARAATEQGAVFVHYSTDFVFDGTATEPYTETDPPNPKSTYAASKLLGEWFAADAPRAYVLRVESLFGRAAGGGVSKGSVASIVKTLLAGGEARVFEDRTVSATYIIDAAWATMRLVEGNAPAGLYHCVNTGHCTWLEFAKELAHQLGVEPRLVPVRMAELTLRAPRPLYCALSTAKLAAAGADMPTWQDAVRRFAAERRTET
;
A
#
# COMPACT_ATOMS: atom_id res chain seq x y z
N MET A 1 21.18 -8.70 -5.71
CA MET A 1 21.15 -7.28 -5.29
C MET A 1 21.10 -7.23 -3.77
N ARG A 2 21.64 -6.18 -3.19
CA ARG A 2 21.43 -5.84 -1.77
C ARG A 2 20.21 -4.92 -1.65
N VAL A 3 19.16 -5.43 -1.03
CA VAL A 3 17.84 -4.76 -0.91
C VAL A 3 17.65 -4.30 0.53
N VAL A 4 17.47 -3.01 0.75
CA VAL A 4 17.12 -2.45 2.05
C VAL A 4 15.60 -2.19 2.06
N VAL A 5 14.89 -2.82 3.00
CA VAL A 5 13.45 -2.63 3.21
C VAL A 5 13.23 -1.80 4.47
N VAL A 6 12.73 -0.59 4.29
CA VAL A 6 12.37 0.35 5.37
C VAL A 6 10.91 0.15 5.74
N GLY A 7 10.59 0.12 7.04
CA GLY A 7 9.23 -0.25 7.49
C GLY A 7 8.99 -1.77 7.41
N ALA A 8 10.03 -2.56 7.52
CA ALA A 8 10.10 -4.00 7.31
C ALA A 8 9.12 -4.83 8.17
N ARG A 9 8.71 -4.30 9.34
CA ARG A 9 7.75 -4.98 10.24
C ARG A 9 6.28 -4.68 9.92
N GLY A 10 6.04 -3.77 8.97
CA GLY A 10 4.69 -3.46 8.50
C GLY A 10 4.09 -4.58 7.65
N GLN A 11 2.79 -4.51 7.40
CA GLN A 11 2.05 -5.50 6.62
C GLN A 11 2.69 -5.70 5.23
N LEU A 12 2.90 -4.62 4.48
CA LEU A 12 3.51 -4.67 3.15
C LEU A 12 5.02 -4.99 3.24
N GLY A 13 5.74 -4.40 4.21
CA GLY A 13 7.17 -4.65 4.39
C GLY A 13 7.51 -6.12 4.59
N THR A 14 6.69 -6.86 5.34
CA THR A 14 6.89 -8.31 5.55
C THR A 14 6.63 -9.13 4.29
N ALA A 15 5.69 -8.72 3.44
CA ALA A 15 5.47 -9.35 2.15
C ALA A 15 6.65 -9.10 1.19
N VAL A 16 7.16 -7.87 1.18
CA VAL A 16 8.35 -7.49 0.38
C VAL A 16 9.58 -8.28 0.85
N LEU A 17 9.81 -8.43 2.16
CA LEU A 17 10.90 -9.26 2.66
C LEU A 17 10.82 -10.69 2.13
N ARG A 18 9.66 -11.34 2.27
CA ARG A 18 9.42 -12.71 1.81
C ARG A 18 9.66 -12.86 0.30
N GLU A 19 9.29 -11.86 -0.49
CA GLU A 19 9.50 -11.86 -1.93
C GLU A 19 10.98 -11.71 -2.31
N CYS A 20 11.73 -10.90 -1.55
CA CYS A 20 13.13 -10.62 -1.82
C CYS A 20 14.10 -11.70 -1.32
N GLU A 21 13.87 -12.24 -0.10
CA GLU A 21 14.80 -13.15 0.59
C GLU A 21 15.28 -14.36 -0.22
N PRO A 22 14.48 -15.00 -1.08
CA PRO A 22 14.96 -16.17 -1.84
C PRO A 22 16.03 -15.84 -2.90
N ARG A 23 16.12 -14.58 -3.33
CA ARG A 23 16.94 -14.17 -4.49
C ARG A 23 17.93 -13.05 -4.20
N HIS A 24 17.80 -12.38 -3.06
CA HIS A 24 18.56 -11.16 -2.75
C HIS A 24 19.13 -11.18 -1.34
N GLU A 25 20.18 -10.42 -1.11
CA GLU A 25 20.63 -10.08 0.23
C GLU A 25 19.72 -8.98 0.79
N VAL A 26 19.01 -9.26 1.89
CA VAL A 26 17.98 -8.36 2.41
C VAL A 26 18.38 -7.79 3.76
N VAL A 27 18.26 -6.46 3.89
CA VAL A 27 18.39 -5.74 5.16
C VAL A 27 17.04 -5.19 5.56
N ALA A 28 16.52 -5.67 6.70
CA ALA A 28 15.23 -5.28 7.23
C ALA A 28 15.38 -4.16 8.26
N LEU A 29 14.87 -2.96 7.96
CA LEU A 29 14.90 -1.82 8.87
C LEU A 29 13.49 -1.51 9.38
N GLY A 30 13.30 -1.71 10.68
CA GLY A 30 12.08 -1.36 11.40
C GLY A 30 12.27 -0.06 12.22
N ARG A 31 11.21 0.36 12.90
CA ARG A 31 11.20 1.59 13.70
C ARG A 31 12.21 1.55 14.88
N ASP A 32 12.57 0.37 15.34
CA ASP A 32 13.57 0.13 16.38
C ASP A 32 15.03 0.25 15.89
N SER A 33 15.26 0.13 14.58
CA SER A 33 16.58 0.16 13.96
C SER A 33 16.83 1.41 13.11
N LEU A 34 15.77 2.11 12.69
CA LEU A 34 15.83 3.35 11.91
C LEU A 34 14.62 4.23 12.19
N ASP A 35 14.87 5.40 12.76
CA ASP A 35 13.90 6.50 12.74
C ASP A 35 13.99 7.20 11.38
N VAL A 36 12.98 7.02 10.55
CA VAL A 36 12.93 7.60 9.20
C VAL A 36 12.74 9.12 9.20
N SER A 37 12.33 9.71 10.34
CA SER A 37 12.18 11.16 10.49
C SER A 37 13.51 11.88 10.81
N ASP A 38 14.58 11.12 11.08
CA ASP A 38 15.94 11.63 11.27
C ASP A 38 16.74 11.49 9.97
N ASP A 39 16.89 12.60 9.24
CA ASP A 39 17.64 12.65 7.97
C ASP A 39 19.10 12.15 8.13
N ALA A 40 19.76 12.45 9.25
CA ALA A 40 21.12 12.02 9.50
C ALA A 40 21.20 10.51 9.75
N ALA A 41 20.25 9.95 10.50
CA ALA A 41 20.16 8.51 10.71
C ALA A 41 19.89 7.76 9.39
N VAL A 42 18.99 8.29 8.54
CA VAL A 42 18.72 7.73 7.21
C VAL A 42 19.98 7.71 6.35
N THR A 43 20.67 8.86 6.24
CA THR A 43 21.91 8.97 5.46
C THR A 43 22.98 8.00 5.96
N ALA A 44 23.23 7.94 7.27
CA ALA A 44 24.20 7.04 7.87
C ALA A 44 23.86 5.56 7.65
N ALA A 45 22.57 5.19 7.77
CA ALA A 45 22.12 3.83 7.53
C ALA A 45 22.35 3.42 6.07
N MET A 46 21.95 4.24 5.09
CA MET A 46 22.13 3.91 3.68
C MET A 46 23.61 3.89 3.26
N ALA A 47 24.43 4.78 3.81
CA ALA A 47 25.89 4.76 3.58
C ALA A 47 26.57 3.49 4.13
N ARG A 48 26.10 2.99 5.29
CA ARG A 48 26.59 1.74 5.90
C ARG A 48 26.16 0.52 5.09
N GLU A 49 24.87 0.46 4.72
CA GLU A 49 24.28 -0.71 4.05
C GLU A 49 24.65 -0.77 2.56
N ARG A 50 24.94 0.34 1.90
CA ARG A 50 25.26 0.42 0.47
C ARG A 50 24.28 -0.39 -0.41
N PRO A 51 22.99 -0.05 -0.39
CA PRO A 51 21.98 -0.80 -1.12
C PRO A 51 22.06 -0.64 -2.63
N ASP A 52 21.71 -1.69 -3.38
CA ASP A 52 21.36 -1.60 -4.80
C ASP A 52 19.91 -1.11 -4.96
N VAL A 53 19.05 -1.42 -3.98
CA VAL A 53 17.63 -1.09 -3.97
C VAL A 53 17.21 -0.67 -2.56
N ILE A 54 16.48 0.44 -2.46
CA ILE A 54 15.79 0.89 -1.24
C ILE A 54 14.29 0.79 -1.48
N ILE A 55 13.59 -0.01 -0.66
CA ILE A 55 12.12 -0.15 -0.71
C ILE A 55 11.52 0.46 0.55
N ASN A 56 10.83 1.59 0.40
CA ASN A 56 10.19 2.31 1.50
C ASN A 56 8.74 1.86 1.71
N CYS A 57 8.52 1.02 2.71
CA CYS A 57 7.21 0.61 3.22
C CYS A 57 6.80 1.36 4.51
N ALA A 58 7.63 2.29 4.99
CA ALA A 58 7.30 3.09 6.15
C ALA A 58 6.31 4.21 5.78
N ALA A 59 5.28 4.39 6.59
CA ALA A 59 4.32 5.47 6.43
C ALA A 59 3.56 5.73 7.73
N TYR A 60 3.04 6.93 7.87
CA TYR A 60 1.98 7.29 8.81
C TYR A 60 0.64 6.98 8.12
N ASN A 61 -0.04 5.92 8.54
CA ASN A 61 -1.24 5.37 7.86
C ASN A 61 -2.56 5.64 8.60
N ASP A 62 -2.52 6.34 9.73
CA ASP A 62 -3.73 6.77 10.43
C ASP A 62 -4.31 8.01 9.75
N VAL A 63 -5.29 7.78 8.86
CA VAL A 63 -5.88 8.82 8.02
C VAL A 63 -6.59 9.89 8.85
N ASP A 64 -7.34 9.47 9.89
CA ASP A 64 -8.03 10.40 10.78
C ASP A 64 -7.06 11.07 11.75
N GLY A 65 -6.11 10.33 12.29
CA GLY A 65 -5.06 10.85 13.15
C GLY A 65 -4.14 11.87 12.45
N ALA A 66 -4.00 11.80 11.12
CA ALA A 66 -3.22 12.80 10.38
C ALA A 66 -3.82 14.21 10.44
N GLU A 67 -5.15 14.33 10.59
CA GLU A 67 -5.80 15.63 10.80
C GLU A 67 -5.44 16.25 12.15
N ASP A 68 -5.15 15.41 13.16
CA ASP A 68 -4.73 15.86 14.50
C ASP A 68 -3.21 16.06 14.61
N HIS A 69 -2.45 15.26 13.86
CA HIS A 69 -1.00 15.20 13.91
C HIS A 69 -0.38 15.41 12.51
N PRO A 70 -0.65 16.58 11.86
CA PRO A 70 -0.22 16.83 10.47
C PRO A 70 1.30 16.84 10.32
N VAL A 71 2.02 17.29 11.34
CA VAL A 71 3.49 17.34 11.33
C VAL A 71 4.07 15.92 11.32
N ASP A 72 3.53 15.00 12.10
CA ASP A 72 3.98 13.61 12.15
C ASP A 72 3.69 12.90 10.80
N ALA A 73 2.52 13.18 10.22
CA ALA A 73 2.17 12.68 8.89
C ALA A 73 3.13 13.19 7.81
N LEU A 74 3.44 14.50 7.80
CA LEU A 74 4.40 15.10 6.86
C LEU A 74 5.82 14.57 7.08
N ASN A 75 6.27 14.43 8.33
CA ASN A 75 7.59 13.90 8.63
C ASN A 75 7.76 12.48 8.09
N ALA A 76 6.79 11.59 8.33
CA ALA A 76 6.88 10.20 7.90
C ALA A 76 6.60 9.99 6.39
N ASN A 77 5.60 10.71 5.85
CA ASN A 77 5.10 10.47 4.49
C ASN A 77 5.77 11.33 3.42
N ALA A 78 6.44 12.43 3.80
CA ALA A 78 7.07 13.35 2.86
C ALA A 78 8.56 13.55 3.15
N PHE A 79 8.94 14.08 4.32
CA PHE A 79 10.34 14.42 4.58
C PHE A 79 11.24 13.18 4.71
N ALA A 80 10.77 12.11 5.34
CA ALA A 80 11.47 10.84 5.35
C ALA A 80 11.66 10.28 3.92
N VAL A 81 10.66 10.44 3.05
CA VAL A 81 10.77 10.01 1.64
C VAL A 81 11.83 10.81 0.91
N ARG A 82 11.91 12.13 1.16
CA ARG A 82 12.97 12.99 0.60
C ARG A 82 14.35 12.53 1.02
N ALA A 83 14.53 12.22 2.30
CA ALA A 83 15.82 11.74 2.83
C ALA A 83 16.22 10.41 2.17
N LEU A 84 15.30 9.46 2.05
CA LEU A 84 15.51 8.16 1.40
C LEU A 84 15.81 8.30 -0.10
N ALA A 85 15.10 9.18 -0.82
CA ALA A 85 15.32 9.43 -2.25
C ALA A 85 16.70 10.04 -2.52
N ARG A 86 17.13 10.99 -1.67
CA ARG A 86 18.49 11.55 -1.73
C ARG A 86 19.56 10.50 -1.46
N ALA A 87 19.40 9.71 -0.41
CA ALA A 87 20.29 8.63 -0.09
C ALA A 87 20.37 7.58 -1.22
N ALA A 88 19.24 7.26 -1.86
CA ALA A 88 19.21 6.37 -3.03
C ALA A 88 20.00 6.98 -4.20
N THR A 89 19.86 8.27 -4.46
CA THR A 89 20.59 8.98 -5.51
C THR A 89 22.10 8.96 -5.23
N GLU A 90 22.52 9.23 -3.99
CA GLU A 90 23.93 9.22 -3.57
C GLU A 90 24.59 7.84 -3.69
N GLN A 91 23.81 6.77 -3.43
CA GLN A 91 24.27 5.38 -3.56
C GLN A 91 24.13 4.82 -4.99
N GLY A 92 23.50 5.55 -5.93
CA GLY A 92 23.16 5.04 -7.26
C GLY A 92 22.12 3.90 -7.22
N ALA A 93 21.36 3.80 -6.12
CA ALA A 93 20.38 2.76 -5.88
C ALA A 93 19.06 3.02 -6.60
N VAL A 94 18.29 1.97 -6.85
CA VAL A 94 16.87 2.06 -7.19
C VAL A 94 16.09 2.46 -5.94
N PHE A 95 15.14 3.39 -6.08
CA PHE A 95 14.24 3.77 -5.00
C PHE A 95 12.80 3.34 -5.31
N VAL A 96 12.16 2.63 -4.39
CA VAL A 96 10.75 2.27 -4.46
C VAL A 96 10.00 2.93 -3.30
N HIS A 97 8.93 3.66 -3.63
CA HIS A 97 8.08 4.30 -2.63
C HIS A 97 6.61 3.93 -2.85
N TYR A 98 5.93 3.47 -1.79
CA TYR A 98 4.49 3.20 -1.85
C TYR A 98 3.68 4.44 -1.49
N SER A 99 2.77 4.82 -2.39
CA SER A 99 1.80 5.88 -2.23
C SER A 99 0.37 5.31 -2.11
N THR A 100 -0.64 6.10 -2.41
CA THR A 100 -2.05 5.79 -2.14
C THR A 100 -3.00 6.33 -3.22
N ASP A 101 -4.17 5.69 -3.36
CA ASP A 101 -5.34 6.18 -4.08
C ASP A 101 -5.91 7.50 -3.54
N PHE A 102 -5.72 7.79 -2.26
CA PHE A 102 -6.22 9.00 -1.59
C PHE A 102 -5.68 10.30 -2.18
N VAL A 103 -4.65 10.25 -3.03
CA VAL A 103 -4.20 11.42 -3.78
C VAL A 103 -5.26 11.95 -4.75
N PHE A 104 -6.26 11.15 -5.09
CA PHE A 104 -7.41 11.55 -5.90
C PHE A 104 -8.61 12.00 -5.06
N ASP A 105 -9.50 12.79 -5.64
CA ASP A 105 -10.69 13.31 -4.94
C ASP A 105 -11.91 12.37 -4.95
N GLY A 106 -11.87 11.32 -5.74
CA GLY A 106 -12.94 10.33 -5.79
C GLY A 106 -14.16 10.75 -6.63
N THR A 107 -14.01 11.70 -7.55
CA THR A 107 -15.11 12.21 -8.39
C THR A 107 -15.18 11.56 -9.78
N ALA A 108 -14.21 10.73 -10.14
CA ALA A 108 -14.20 10.01 -11.41
C ALA A 108 -15.32 8.95 -11.47
N THR A 109 -15.65 8.54 -12.70
CA THR A 109 -16.60 7.45 -13.00
C THR A 109 -15.94 6.26 -13.69
N GLU A 110 -14.67 6.42 -14.07
CA GLU A 110 -13.80 5.41 -14.67
C GLU A 110 -12.52 5.30 -13.86
N PRO A 111 -11.81 4.15 -13.89
CA PRO A 111 -10.59 3.98 -13.13
C PRO A 111 -9.54 5.04 -13.44
N TYR A 112 -9.02 5.69 -12.40
CA TYR A 112 -7.94 6.67 -12.54
C TYR A 112 -6.72 6.05 -13.19
N THR A 113 -6.08 6.81 -14.06
CA THR A 113 -4.78 6.51 -14.66
C THR A 113 -3.66 7.29 -13.96
N GLU A 114 -2.41 6.94 -14.23
CA GLU A 114 -1.26 7.65 -13.67
C GLU A 114 -1.10 9.08 -14.18
N THR A 115 -1.81 9.44 -15.26
CA THR A 115 -1.82 10.79 -15.85
C THR A 115 -2.93 11.68 -15.33
N ASP A 116 -3.89 11.13 -14.58
CA ASP A 116 -4.95 11.93 -13.98
C ASP A 116 -4.39 12.84 -12.89
N PRO A 117 -4.81 14.12 -12.85
CA PRO A 117 -4.28 15.06 -11.88
C PRO A 117 -4.72 14.70 -10.46
N PRO A 118 -3.79 14.62 -9.49
CA PRO A 118 -4.14 14.41 -8.09
C PRO A 118 -4.86 15.64 -7.51
N ASN A 119 -5.80 15.40 -6.61
CA ASN A 119 -6.56 16.43 -5.88
C ASN A 119 -6.85 15.95 -4.44
N PRO A 120 -5.83 15.84 -3.57
CA PRO A 120 -5.96 15.27 -2.23
C PRO A 120 -6.91 16.11 -1.37
N LYS A 121 -7.77 15.44 -0.57
CA LYS A 121 -8.79 16.08 0.26
C LYS A 121 -8.52 15.97 1.77
N SER A 122 -7.43 15.34 2.18
CA SER A 122 -7.06 15.17 3.58
C SER A 122 -5.58 15.41 3.80
N THR A 123 -5.20 15.65 5.05
CA THR A 123 -3.79 15.81 5.46
C THR A 123 -2.96 14.58 5.12
N TYR A 124 -3.49 13.38 5.38
CA TYR A 124 -2.85 12.13 4.97
C TYR A 124 -2.57 12.11 3.47
N ALA A 125 -3.58 12.38 2.66
CA ALA A 125 -3.48 12.38 1.21
C ALA A 125 -2.46 13.39 0.69
N ALA A 126 -2.48 14.62 1.23
CA ALA A 126 -1.53 15.67 0.88
C ALA A 126 -0.09 15.29 1.28
N SER A 127 0.11 14.70 2.46
CA SER A 127 1.43 14.23 2.91
C SER A 127 1.99 13.13 2.01
N LYS A 128 1.13 12.19 1.55
CA LYS A 128 1.53 11.14 0.62
C LYS A 128 1.87 11.67 -0.76
N LEU A 129 1.07 12.62 -1.29
CA LEU A 129 1.35 13.26 -2.58
C LEU A 129 2.69 14.03 -2.56
N LEU A 130 2.97 14.75 -1.49
CA LEU A 130 4.27 15.41 -1.32
C LEU A 130 5.43 14.40 -1.31
N GLY A 131 5.21 13.24 -0.71
CA GLY A 131 6.15 12.12 -0.77
C GLY A 131 6.39 11.60 -2.19
N GLU A 132 5.34 11.52 -3.04
CA GLU A 132 5.50 11.15 -4.46
C GLU A 132 6.44 12.12 -5.19
N TRP A 133 6.26 13.43 -4.96
CA TRP A 133 7.11 14.44 -5.60
C TRP A 133 8.56 14.31 -5.17
N PHE A 134 8.83 14.11 -3.87
CA PHE A 134 10.19 13.90 -3.39
C PHE A 134 10.80 12.56 -3.87
N ALA A 135 9.99 11.51 -4.00
CA ALA A 135 10.47 10.24 -4.53
C ALA A 135 10.87 10.36 -6.01
N ALA A 136 10.12 11.16 -6.78
CA ALA A 136 10.39 11.39 -8.20
C ALA A 136 11.69 12.15 -8.47
N ASP A 137 12.30 12.80 -7.47
CA ASP A 137 13.61 13.43 -7.59
C ASP A 137 14.75 12.40 -7.75
N ALA A 138 14.55 11.15 -7.34
CA ALA A 138 15.54 10.10 -7.55
C ALA A 138 15.48 9.58 -8.99
N PRO A 139 16.62 9.53 -9.72
CA PRO A 139 16.64 9.19 -11.16
C PRO A 139 16.09 7.81 -11.51
N ARG A 140 16.14 6.88 -10.55
CA ARG A 140 15.66 5.49 -10.70
C ARG A 140 14.57 5.20 -9.67
N ALA A 141 13.51 6.02 -9.63
CA ALA A 141 12.42 5.86 -8.70
C ALA A 141 11.21 5.14 -9.30
N TYR A 142 10.62 4.23 -8.53
CA TYR A 142 9.29 3.67 -8.74
C TYR A 142 8.37 4.17 -7.63
N VAL A 143 7.36 4.94 -7.98
CA VAL A 143 6.29 5.35 -7.07
C VAL A 143 5.09 4.45 -7.34
N LEU A 144 4.65 3.71 -6.33
CA LEU A 144 3.62 2.69 -6.46
C LEU A 144 2.39 3.11 -5.65
N ARG A 145 1.32 3.56 -6.32
CA ARG A 145 0.04 3.81 -5.66
C ARG A 145 -0.64 2.49 -5.39
N VAL A 146 -0.86 2.18 -4.14
CA VAL A 146 -1.60 1.02 -3.65
C VAL A 146 -2.89 1.47 -2.98
N GLU A 147 -3.86 0.56 -2.88
CA GLU A 147 -5.14 0.85 -2.26
C GLU A 147 -5.60 -0.32 -1.40
N SER A 148 -6.23 -0.02 -0.25
CA SER A 148 -6.96 -1.01 0.54
C SER A 148 -6.19 -2.32 0.74
N LEU A 149 -4.93 -2.20 1.22
CA LEU A 149 -4.02 -3.33 1.41
C LEU A 149 -4.61 -4.40 2.31
N PHE A 150 -4.55 -5.65 1.87
CA PHE A 150 -4.93 -6.81 2.67
C PHE A 150 -3.94 -7.96 2.53
N GLY A 151 -3.95 -8.86 3.50
CA GLY A 151 -2.99 -9.97 3.60
C GLY A 151 -2.55 -10.17 5.03
N ARG A 152 -1.65 -11.11 5.28
CA ARG A 152 -1.15 -11.42 6.62
C ARG A 152 0.20 -10.73 6.87
N ALA A 153 0.28 -9.99 7.95
CA ALA A 153 1.57 -9.51 8.46
C ALA A 153 2.38 -10.68 9.06
N ALA A 154 3.69 -10.52 9.17
CA ALA A 154 4.55 -11.50 9.87
C ALA A 154 4.08 -11.67 11.32
N GLY A 155 4.13 -12.91 11.82
CA GLY A 155 3.68 -13.24 13.16
C GLY A 155 2.21 -13.68 13.26
N GLY A 156 1.51 -13.86 12.12
CA GLY A 156 0.18 -14.49 12.09
C GLY A 156 -1.00 -13.59 12.48
N GLY A 157 -0.74 -12.33 12.82
CA GLY A 157 -1.80 -11.37 13.15
C GLY A 157 -2.64 -10.96 11.94
N VAL A 158 -3.92 -10.69 12.16
CA VAL A 158 -4.75 -10.00 11.16
C VAL A 158 -4.22 -8.58 11.04
N SER A 159 -3.93 -8.14 9.84
CA SER A 159 -3.51 -6.76 9.58
C SER A 159 -4.54 -5.75 10.09
N LYS A 160 -4.10 -4.53 10.37
CA LYS A 160 -5.01 -3.43 10.67
C LYS A 160 -5.74 -2.99 9.38
N GLY A 161 -6.89 -2.37 9.52
CA GLY A 161 -7.64 -1.79 8.40
C GLY A 161 -8.99 -2.46 8.12
N SER A 162 -9.67 -2.00 7.08
CA SER A 162 -11.06 -2.38 6.78
C SER A 162 -11.22 -3.89 6.54
N VAL A 163 -10.34 -4.50 5.76
CA VAL A 163 -10.41 -5.95 5.48
C VAL A 163 -10.23 -6.77 6.74
N ALA A 164 -9.30 -6.38 7.61
CA ALA A 164 -9.08 -7.07 8.89
C ALA A 164 -10.31 -7.03 9.79
N SER A 165 -10.97 -5.87 9.86
CA SER A 165 -12.21 -5.69 10.61
C SER A 165 -13.34 -6.54 10.04
N ILE A 166 -13.52 -6.53 8.72
CA ILE A 166 -14.55 -7.35 8.04
C ILE A 166 -14.31 -8.83 8.32
N VAL A 167 -13.09 -9.34 8.11
CA VAL A 167 -12.72 -10.74 8.39
C VAL A 167 -13.05 -11.14 9.83
N LYS A 168 -12.60 -10.32 10.79
CA LYS A 168 -12.85 -10.59 12.22
C LYS A 168 -14.34 -10.69 12.51
N THR A 169 -15.14 -9.78 11.97
CA THR A 169 -16.59 -9.74 12.18
C THR A 169 -17.29 -10.93 11.53
N LEU A 170 -16.94 -11.27 10.28
CA LEU A 170 -17.50 -12.42 9.57
C LEU A 170 -17.23 -13.74 10.29
N LEU A 171 -15.99 -13.97 10.70
CA LEU A 171 -15.60 -15.21 11.41
C LEU A 171 -16.25 -15.32 12.81
N ALA A 172 -16.57 -14.19 13.43
CA ALA A 172 -17.30 -14.17 14.70
C ALA A 172 -18.83 -14.29 14.53
N GLY A 173 -19.37 -14.42 13.30
CA GLY A 173 -20.79 -14.42 12.99
C GLY A 173 -21.50 -13.11 13.33
N GLY A 174 -20.76 -12.02 13.45
CA GLY A 174 -21.26 -10.69 13.76
C GLY A 174 -21.80 -9.93 12.54
N GLU A 175 -22.39 -8.75 12.79
CA GLU A 175 -22.86 -7.85 11.74
C GLU A 175 -21.74 -6.94 11.26
N ALA A 176 -21.33 -7.09 9.99
CA ALA A 176 -20.33 -6.24 9.37
C ALA A 176 -20.98 -5.07 8.64
N ARG A 177 -20.74 -3.85 9.13
CA ARG A 177 -21.14 -2.62 8.43
C ARG A 177 -20.12 -2.34 7.33
N VAL A 178 -20.59 -2.24 6.07
CA VAL A 178 -19.72 -2.08 4.89
C VAL A 178 -20.29 -1.03 3.94
N PHE A 179 -19.41 -0.23 3.35
CA PHE A 179 -19.86 0.79 2.38
C PHE A 179 -20.40 0.15 1.11
N GLU A 180 -21.61 0.57 0.70
CA GLU A 180 -22.20 0.16 -0.57
C GLU A 180 -21.88 1.11 -1.72
N ASP A 181 -21.47 2.34 -1.40
CA ASP A 181 -21.23 3.44 -2.34
C ASP A 181 -19.76 3.85 -2.49
N ARG A 182 -18.84 3.17 -1.82
CA ARG A 182 -17.39 3.41 -1.99
C ARG A 182 -16.76 2.30 -2.82
N THR A 183 -16.25 2.69 -4.00
CA THR A 183 -15.55 1.79 -4.94
C THR A 183 -14.05 1.79 -4.69
N VAL A 184 -13.43 0.61 -4.67
CA VAL A 184 -12.01 0.40 -4.37
C VAL A 184 -11.38 -0.61 -5.30
N SER A 185 -10.06 -0.50 -5.51
CA SER A 185 -9.19 -1.53 -6.10
C SER A 185 -8.37 -2.19 -4.98
N ALA A 186 -8.93 -3.21 -4.33
CA ALA A 186 -8.28 -3.85 -3.19
C ALA A 186 -6.97 -4.52 -3.60
N THR A 187 -5.93 -4.39 -2.77
CA THR A 187 -4.57 -4.84 -3.09
C THR A 187 -4.08 -5.90 -2.11
N TYR A 188 -3.81 -7.10 -2.62
CA TYR A 188 -3.17 -8.16 -1.86
C TYR A 188 -1.67 -7.90 -1.73
N ILE A 189 -1.15 -7.86 -0.51
CA ILE A 189 0.25 -7.49 -0.24
C ILE A 189 1.27 -8.39 -0.93
N ILE A 190 0.94 -9.67 -1.14
CA ILE A 190 1.83 -10.62 -1.83
C ILE A 190 1.95 -10.23 -3.31
N ASP A 191 0.83 -9.86 -3.95
CA ASP A 191 0.84 -9.43 -5.35
C ASP A 191 1.56 -8.10 -5.52
N ALA A 192 1.36 -7.16 -4.57
CA ALA A 192 2.08 -5.88 -4.58
C ALA A 192 3.59 -6.06 -4.43
N ALA A 193 4.03 -6.95 -3.53
CA ALA A 193 5.43 -7.28 -3.36
C ALA A 193 6.03 -7.93 -4.62
N TRP A 194 5.32 -8.89 -5.21
CA TRP A 194 5.71 -9.52 -6.47
C TRP A 194 5.83 -8.50 -7.61
N ALA A 195 4.81 -7.65 -7.81
CA ALA A 195 4.82 -6.63 -8.85
C ALA A 195 5.97 -5.63 -8.66
N THR A 196 6.27 -5.25 -7.42
CA THR A 196 7.41 -4.40 -7.08
C THR A 196 8.71 -5.01 -7.57
N MET A 197 8.95 -6.28 -7.26
CA MET A 197 10.18 -6.95 -7.69
C MET A 197 10.22 -7.20 -9.20
N ARG A 198 9.07 -7.44 -9.84
CA ARG A 198 8.99 -7.51 -11.31
C ARG A 198 9.45 -6.23 -11.99
N LEU A 199 9.04 -5.06 -11.48
CA LEU A 199 9.49 -3.77 -12.00
C LEU A 199 10.99 -3.58 -11.80
N VAL A 200 11.50 -3.85 -10.60
CA VAL A 200 12.91 -3.67 -10.23
C VAL A 200 13.81 -4.62 -11.00
N GLU A 201 13.53 -5.93 -10.97
CA GLU A 201 14.32 -6.98 -11.63
C GLU A 201 14.23 -6.89 -13.15
N GLY A 202 13.05 -6.51 -13.69
CA GLY A 202 12.82 -6.29 -15.10
C GLY A 202 13.40 -4.98 -15.63
N ASN A 203 13.97 -4.14 -14.76
CA ASN A 203 14.46 -2.81 -15.09
C ASN A 203 13.44 -2.00 -15.91
N ALA A 204 12.18 -2.04 -15.46
CA ALA A 204 11.08 -1.30 -16.09
C ALA A 204 11.38 0.22 -16.11
N PRO A 205 10.75 1.01 -16.97
CA PRO A 205 10.90 2.45 -16.95
C PRO A 205 10.58 3.04 -15.58
N ALA A 206 11.48 3.86 -15.01
CA ALA A 206 11.23 4.56 -13.76
C ALA A 206 9.99 5.46 -13.85
N GLY A 207 9.28 5.65 -12.74
CA GLY A 207 8.12 6.52 -12.70
C GLY A 207 6.99 6.03 -11.79
N LEU A 208 5.82 6.65 -11.98
CA LEU A 208 4.60 6.36 -11.21
C LEU A 208 3.84 5.19 -11.84
N TYR A 209 3.35 4.26 -10.98
CA TYR A 209 2.52 3.13 -11.36
C TYR A 209 1.38 2.93 -10.36
N HIS A 210 0.23 2.49 -10.84
CA HIS A 210 -0.85 1.98 -10.00
C HIS A 210 -0.63 0.49 -9.74
N CYS A 211 -0.36 0.13 -8.50
CA CYS A 211 0.01 -1.23 -8.09
C CYS A 211 -1.12 -1.84 -7.22
N VAL A 212 -2.21 -2.21 -7.88
CA VAL A 212 -3.40 -2.80 -7.27
C VAL A 212 -3.79 -4.09 -7.98
N ASN A 213 -4.59 -4.95 -7.37
CA ASN A 213 -5.16 -6.09 -8.10
C ASN A 213 -6.13 -5.61 -9.19
N THR A 214 -6.17 -6.33 -10.31
CA THR A 214 -6.97 -5.94 -11.47
C THR A 214 -8.46 -5.96 -11.15
N GLY A 215 -9.18 -4.93 -11.62
CA GLY A 215 -10.60 -4.72 -11.38
C GLY A 215 -10.85 -3.85 -10.14
N HIS A 216 -12.12 -3.63 -9.87
CA HIS A 216 -12.59 -2.84 -8.73
C HIS A 216 -13.93 -3.37 -8.25
N CYS A 217 -14.32 -3.01 -7.05
CA CYS A 217 -15.59 -3.38 -6.43
C CYS A 217 -15.98 -2.37 -5.34
N THR A 218 -17.24 -2.39 -4.93
CA THR A 218 -17.63 -1.75 -3.67
C THR A 218 -17.16 -2.57 -2.47
N TRP A 219 -17.07 -1.94 -1.31
CA TRP A 219 -16.76 -2.69 -0.08
C TRP A 219 -17.81 -3.75 0.23
N LEU A 220 -19.06 -3.54 -0.18
CA LEU A 220 -20.14 -4.52 -0.03
C LEU A 220 -19.87 -5.76 -0.92
N GLU A 221 -19.49 -5.56 -2.18
CA GLU A 221 -19.12 -6.64 -3.10
C GLU A 221 -17.87 -7.39 -2.60
N PHE A 222 -16.85 -6.66 -2.15
CA PHE A 222 -15.67 -7.26 -1.55
C PHE A 222 -16.00 -8.15 -0.35
N ALA A 223 -16.86 -7.66 0.57
CA ALA A 223 -17.24 -8.41 1.75
C ALA A 223 -18.07 -9.67 1.42
N LYS A 224 -18.93 -9.61 0.39
CA LYS A 224 -19.69 -10.78 -0.12
C LYS A 224 -18.74 -11.85 -0.66
N GLU A 225 -17.79 -11.46 -1.53
CA GLU A 225 -16.80 -12.38 -2.08
C GLU A 225 -15.91 -12.98 -0.98
N LEU A 226 -15.46 -12.16 -0.04
CA LEU A 226 -14.67 -12.63 1.09
C LEU A 226 -15.42 -13.65 1.96
N ALA A 227 -16.68 -13.41 2.27
CA ALA A 227 -17.52 -14.34 3.01
C ALA A 227 -17.72 -15.66 2.27
N HIS A 228 -17.99 -15.59 0.96
CA HIS A 228 -18.10 -16.76 0.08
C HIS A 228 -16.81 -17.60 0.12
N GLN A 229 -15.64 -16.95 -0.04
CA GLN A 229 -14.36 -17.62 -0.02
C GLN A 229 -13.97 -18.16 1.36
N LEU A 230 -14.45 -17.56 2.44
CA LEU A 230 -14.27 -18.07 3.82
C LEU A 230 -15.25 -19.20 4.17
N GLY A 231 -16.29 -19.42 3.36
CA GLY A 231 -17.33 -20.42 3.61
C GLY A 231 -18.24 -20.04 4.78
N VAL A 232 -18.49 -18.76 5.00
CA VAL A 232 -19.34 -18.24 6.07
C VAL A 232 -20.56 -17.51 5.51
N GLU A 233 -21.72 -17.67 6.17
CA GLU A 233 -22.92 -16.89 5.83
C GLU A 233 -22.77 -15.47 6.39
N PRO A 234 -22.73 -14.43 5.53
CA PRO A 234 -22.42 -13.09 6.00
C PRO A 234 -23.66 -12.35 6.50
N ARG A 235 -23.52 -11.65 7.62
CA ARG A 235 -24.49 -10.66 8.10
C ARG A 235 -23.95 -9.27 7.76
N LEU A 236 -24.20 -8.82 6.51
CA LEU A 236 -23.74 -7.53 6.01
C LEU A 236 -24.81 -6.45 6.19
N VAL A 237 -24.41 -5.31 6.74
CA VAL A 237 -25.23 -4.11 6.87
C VAL A 237 -24.64 -3.03 5.95
N PRO A 238 -25.27 -2.81 4.76
CA PRO A 238 -24.84 -1.76 3.86
C PRO A 238 -24.98 -0.39 4.53
N VAL A 239 -23.98 0.47 4.36
CA VAL A 239 -23.99 1.86 4.82
C VAL A 239 -23.43 2.76 3.73
N ARG A 240 -23.90 4.02 3.69
CA ARG A 240 -23.38 5.04 2.78
C ARG A 240 -22.39 5.95 3.49
N MET A 241 -21.41 6.43 2.74
CA MET A 241 -20.42 7.36 3.28
C MET A 241 -21.07 8.58 3.93
N ALA A 242 -22.15 9.10 3.33
CA ALA A 242 -22.87 10.26 3.85
C ALA A 242 -23.57 10.03 5.21
N GLU A 243 -23.74 8.78 5.63
CA GLU A 243 -24.34 8.43 6.93
C GLU A 243 -23.35 8.48 8.09
N LEU A 244 -22.03 8.64 7.77
CA LEU A 244 -20.99 8.61 8.77
C LEU A 244 -20.28 9.98 8.85
N THR A 245 -20.06 10.45 10.07
CA THR A 245 -19.21 11.60 10.31
C THR A 245 -17.76 11.09 10.42
N LEU A 246 -17.02 11.21 9.35
CA LEU A 246 -15.59 10.88 9.31
C LEU A 246 -14.77 12.16 9.54
N ARG A 247 -13.66 12.06 10.29
CA ARG A 247 -12.81 13.19 10.58
C ARG A 247 -12.08 13.67 9.32
N ALA A 248 -11.45 12.76 8.60
CA ALA A 248 -10.84 13.05 7.32
C ALA A 248 -11.77 12.62 6.17
N PRO A 249 -11.93 13.43 5.12
CA PRO A 249 -12.67 13.03 3.92
C PRO A 249 -12.09 11.77 3.29
N ARG A 250 -12.96 10.89 2.81
CA ARG A 250 -12.61 9.69 2.04
C ARG A 250 -13.14 9.85 0.62
N PRO A 251 -12.33 9.58 -0.41
CA PRO A 251 -12.85 9.54 -1.78
C PRO A 251 -13.85 8.41 -1.94
N LEU A 252 -14.93 8.65 -2.72
CA LEU A 252 -15.98 7.65 -2.98
C LEU A 252 -15.53 6.66 -4.06
N TYR A 253 -14.98 7.18 -5.15
CA TYR A 253 -14.49 6.35 -6.26
C TYR A 253 -12.96 6.36 -6.27
N CYS A 254 -12.36 5.21 -6.00
CA CYS A 254 -10.91 5.07 -5.86
C CYS A 254 -10.30 4.09 -6.87
N ALA A 255 -11.10 3.52 -7.76
CA ALA A 255 -10.61 2.52 -8.69
C ALA A 255 -9.41 3.03 -9.51
N LEU A 256 -8.37 2.21 -9.60
CA LEU A 256 -7.11 2.50 -10.28
C LEU A 256 -6.92 1.59 -11.50
N SER A 257 -6.51 2.16 -12.64
CA SER A 257 -6.14 1.39 -13.83
C SER A 257 -4.78 0.74 -13.64
N THR A 258 -4.66 -0.55 -13.96
CA THR A 258 -3.41 -1.31 -13.92
C THR A 258 -2.72 -1.44 -15.29
N ALA A 259 -3.25 -0.76 -16.33
CA ALA A 259 -2.78 -0.93 -17.70
C ALA A 259 -1.28 -0.63 -17.89
N LYS A 260 -0.79 0.43 -17.24
CA LYS A 260 0.63 0.81 -17.28
C LYS A 260 1.52 -0.21 -16.59
N LEU A 261 1.09 -0.74 -15.44
CA LEU A 261 1.81 -1.77 -14.70
C LEU A 261 1.90 -3.07 -15.49
N ALA A 262 0.79 -3.51 -16.11
CA ALA A 262 0.74 -4.68 -16.97
C ALA A 262 1.67 -4.52 -18.19
N ALA A 263 1.65 -3.35 -18.86
CA ALA A 263 2.54 -3.05 -19.97
C ALA A 263 4.03 -3.05 -19.56
N ALA A 264 4.33 -2.81 -18.28
CA ALA A 264 5.69 -2.90 -17.72
C ALA A 264 6.09 -4.34 -17.29
N GLY A 265 5.26 -5.34 -17.58
CA GLY A 265 5.53 -6.76 -17.32
C GLY A 265 5.11 -7.25 -15.93
N ALA A 266 4.29 -6.50 -15.20
CA ALA A 266 3.72 -6.90 -13.92
C ALA A 266 2.18 -6.92 -14.00
N ASP A 267 1.64 -7.91 -14.73
CA ASP A 267 0.20 -8.11 -14.87
C ASP A 267 -0.40 -8.68 -13.58
N MET A 268 -1.19 -7.88 -12.89
CA MET A 268 -1.73 -8.21 -11.57
C MET A 268 -2.94 -9.14 -11.69
N PRO A 269 -3.03 -10.18 -10.84
CA PRO A 269 -4.23 -11.00 -10.73
C PRO A 269 -5.47 -10.16 -10.38
N THR A 270 -6.68 -10.70 -10.64
CA THR A 270 -7.92 -10.03 -10.23
C THR A 270 -8.05 -9.97 -8.70
N TRP A 271 -8.80 -8.98 -8.20
CA TRP A 271 -9.06 -8.88 -6.77
C TRP A 271 -9.81 -10.10 -6.21
N GLN A 272 -10.67 -10.77 -7.01
CA GLN A 272 -11.34 -12.01 -6.62
C GLN A 272 -10.35 -13.17 -6.44
N ASP A 273 -9.39 -13.33 -7.36
CA ASP A 273 -8.33 -14.33 -7.21
C ASP A 273 -7.49 -14.05 -5.95
N ALA A 274 -7.15 -12.80 -5.70
CA ALA A 274 -6.44 -12.37 -4.50
C ALA A 274 -7.21 -12.71 -3.22
N VAL A 275 -8.52 -12.45 -3.17
CA VAL A 275 -9.39 -12.81 -2.04
C VAL A 275 -9.46 -14.32 -1.85
N ARG A 276 -9.56 -15.10 -2.92
CA ARG A 276 -9.57 -16.57 -2.88
C ARG A 276 -8.27 -17.11 -2.26
N ARG A 277 -7.09 -16.61 -2.69
CA ARG A 277 -5.78 -17.02 -2.15
C ARG A 277 -5.64 -16.63 -0.69
N PHE A 278 -6.02 -15.42 -0.33
CA PHE A 278 -6.02 -14.94 1.05
C PHE A 278 -6.92 -15.78 1.98
N ALA A 279 -8.13 -16.15 1.53
CA ALA A 279 -9.04 -17.01 2.30
C ALA A 279 -8.49 -18.44 2.45
N ALA A 280 -7.81 -18.97 1.42
CA ALA A 280 -7.18 -20.29 1.48
C ALA A 280 -6.05 -20.35 2.52
N GLU A 281 -5.19 -19.32 2.60
CA GLU A 281 -4.16 -19.23 3.64
C GLU A 281 -4.71 -19.29 5.07
N ARG A 282 -5.92 -18.78 5.27
CA ARG A 282 -6.57 -18.80 6.59
C ARG A 282 -7.17 -20.14 6.97
N ARG A 283 -7.66 -20.91 5.99
CA ARG A 283 -8.24 -22.25 6.23
C ARG A 283 -7.21 -23.30 6.60
N THR A 284 -5.95 -23.13 6.24
CA THR A 284 -4.87 -24.09 6.56
C THR A 284 -4.38 -24.00 8.00
N GLU A 285 -4.90 -23.07 8.81
CA GLU A 285 -4.46 -22.84 10.20
C GLU A 285 -5.53 -23.13 11.27
N THR A 286 -6.74 -23.46 10.82
CA THR A 286 -7.82 -23.98 11.69
C THR A 286 -7.84 -25.49 11.66
#